data_6578d697ef7485cf5bf0dcaec1f4bda8
#
_entry.id   6578d697ef7485cf5bf0dcaec1f4bda8
#
_cell.length_a   1.000
_cell.length_b   1.000
_cell.length_c   1.000
_cell.angle_alpha   90.00
_cell.angle_beta   90.00
_cell.angle_gamma   90.00
#
_symmetry.space_group_name_H-M   'P 1'
#
loop_
_entity.id
_entity.type
_entity.pdbx_description
1 polymer ?
#
loop_
_entity_poly.entity_id
_entity_poly.type
_entity_poly.pdbx_seq_one_letter_code
_entity_poly.pdbx_strand_id
1 'polypeptide(L)'
;ETFRLDSDTFELAGHAVGGGATIDFERMLDGAETMAEVMQVLTEGLTDAVFYEVHKALRAAVNASARPDANKVVSNTFEAEKMVKLVNVVRAYGNGAVIFAPPEFVGAMGADAIVSGIANITNGIYHPQDIDAIHNTGFINIFRGTPVVQIPQSFIDETNTKTWIDPQLAYVLPTGGEKVVKVVLEGNTQINDFKNRDNSLEVYAYKKMGCAILAHHNWGIY
;
A
#
# COMPACT_ATOMS: atom_id res chain seq x y z
N GLU A 1 22.54 24.63 17.75
CA GLU A 1 21.07 24.52 17.78
C GLU A 1 20.68 23.39 18.73
N THR A 2 19.81 23.67 19.68
CA THR A 2 19.29 22.69 20.62
C THR A 2 17.91 22.25 20.12
N PHE A 3 17.77 20.97 19.76
CA PHE A 3 16.47 20.41 19.42
C PHE A 3 15.74 20.00 20.69
N ARG A 4 14.47 20.37 20.79
CA ARG A 4 13.61 19.96 21.87
C ARG A 4 12.92 18.65 21.48
N LEU A 5 13.08 17.63 22.31
CA LEU A 5 12.34 16.38 22.18
C LEU A 5 11.02 16.55 22.93
N ASP A 6 9.95 16.75 22.17
CA ASP A 6 8.60 16.74 22.72
C ASP A 6 8.00 15.34 22.48
N SER A 7 7.37 14.80 23.54
CA SER A 7 6.61 13.55 23.44
C SER A 7 5.13 13.90 23.32
N ASP A 8 4.53 13.55 22.20
CA ASP A 8 3.09 13.68 22.00
C ASP A 8 2.39 12.35 22.22
N THR A 9 1.25 12.39 22.89
CA THR A 9 0.37 11.23 23.06
C THR A 9 -0.75 11.31 22.01
N PHE A 10 -0.84 10.29 21.16
CA PHE A 10 -1.86 10.20 20.13
C PHE A 10 -2.93 9.20 20.54
N GLU A 11 -4.18 9.63 20.55
CA GLU A 11 -5.32 8.73 20.66
C GLU A 11 -5.77 8.25 19.29
N LEU A 12 -5.83 6.95 19.11
CA LEU A 12 -6.31 6.30 17.89
C LEU A 12 -7.73 5.82 18.10
N ALA A 13 -8.69 6.47 17.43
CA ALA A 13 -10.06 5.98 17.38
C ALA A 13 -10.13 4.76 16.44
N GLY A 14 -10.31 3.58 17.01
CA GLY A 14 -10.52 2.36 16.22
C GLY A 14 -11.95 2.25 15.72
N HIS A 15 -12.13 1.79 14.48
CA HIS A 15 -13.42 1.43 13.90
C HIS A 15 -13.39 -0.02 13.41
N ALA A 16 -14.55 -0.61 13.23
CA ALA A 16 -14.67 -1.97 12.73
C ALA A 16 -14.41 -2.01 11.23
N VAL A 17 -13.51 -2.88 10.81
CA VAL A 17 -13.21 -3.18 9.41
C VAL A 17 -13.46 -4.66 9.21
N GLY A 18 -14.15 -5.02 8.15
CA GLY A 18 -14.46 -6.41 7.87
C GLY A 18 -15.24 -6.60 6.59
N GLY A 19 -15.57 -7.84 6.31
CA GLY A 19 -16.34 -8.26 5.16
C GLY A 19 -17.16 -9.49 5.48
N GLY A 20 -18.09 -9.83 4.59
CA GLY A 20 -18.91 -11.01 4.67
C GLY A 20 -18.94 -11.77 3.36
N ALA A 21 -19.14 -13.05 3.43
CA ALA A 21 -19.39 -13.92 2.30
C ALA A 21 -20.64 -14.76 2.54
N THR A 22 -21.41 -14.99 1.49
CA THR A 22 -22.59 -15.84 1.51
C THR A 22 -22.32 -17.11 0.72
N ILE A 23 -22.66 -18.25 1.28
CA ILE A 23 -22.51 -19.56 0.64
C ILE A 23 -23.89 -20.21 0.52
N ASP A 24 -24.20 -20.70 -0.67
CA ASP A 24 -25.36 -21.52 -0.87
C ASP A 24 -25.10 -22.92 -0.32
N PHE A 25 -26.02 -23.40 0.53
CA PHE A 25 -25.89 -24.69 1.15
C PHE A 25 -25.84 -25.85 0.14
N GLU A 26 -26.54 -25.75 -0.97
CA GLU A 26 -26.50 -26.74 -2.06
C GLU A 26 -25.11 -26.87 -2.67
N ARG A 27 -24.42 -25.73 -2.91
CA ARG A 27 -23.07 -25.75 -3.46
C ARG A 27 -22.03 -26.34 -2.50
N MET A 28 -22.28 -26.19 -1.20
CA MET A 28 -21.44 -26.79 -0.17
C MET A 28 -21.68 -28.33 -0.09
N LEU A 29 -22.92 -28.79 -0.24
CA LEU A 29 -23.24 -30.23 -0.27
C LEU A 29 -22.70 -30.92 -1.52
N ASP A 30 -22.72 -30.23 -2.65
CA ASP A 30 -22.19 -30.75 -3.91
C ASP A 30 -20.63 -30.71 -3.96
N GLY A 31 -19.99 -30.18 -2.93
CA GLY A 31 -18.54 -30.06 -2.85
C GLY A 31 -17.95 -29.02 -3.79
N ALA A 32 -18.79 -28.14 -4.36
CA ALA A 32 -18.35 -27.06 -5.24
C ALA A 32 -17.65 -25.92 -4.49
N GLU A 33 -18.00 -25.73 -3.23
CA GLU A 33 -17.39 -24.74 -2.33
C GLU A 33 -17.12 -25.37 -0.95
N THR A 34 -15.99 -25.02 -0.36
CA THR A 34 -15.63 -25.49 0.98
C THR A 34 -15.57 -24.32 1.96
N MET A 35 -15.85 -24.58 3.23
CA MET A 35 -15.72 -23.57 4.28
C MET A 35 -14.28 -23.02 4.36
N ALA A 36 -13.28 -23.84 4.04
CA ALA A 36 -11.87 -23.42 4.05
C ALA A 36 -11.60 -22.34 2.98
N GLU A 37 -12.14 -22.50 1.77
CA GLU A 37 -12.02 -21.51 0.69
C GLU A 37 -12.70 -20.20 1.07
N VAL A 38 -13.88 -20.26 1.69
CA VAL A 38 -14.58 -19.06 2.15
C VAL A 38 -13.78 -18.34 3.22
N MET A 39 -13.19 -19.05 4.17
CA MET A 39 -12.34 -18.45 5.21
C MET A 39 -11.07 -17.83 4.62
N GLN A 40 -10.51 -18.42 3.57
CA GLN A 40 -9.38 -17.84 2.86
C GLN A 40 -9.78 -16.53 2.19
N VAL A 41 -10.87 -16.48 1.43
CA VAL A 41 -11.37 -15.26 0.77
C VAL A 41 -11.67 -14.15 1.79
N LEU A 42 -12.28 -14.51 2.93
CA LEU A 42 -12.54 -13.55 4.00
C LEU A 42 -11.25 -12.99 4.61
N THR A 43 -10.23 -13.82 4.76
CA THR A 43 -8.92 -13.39 5.30
C THR A 43 -8.20 -12.46 4.32
N GLU A 44 -8.23 -12.78 3.03
CA GLU A 44 -7.69 -11.94 1.97
C GLU A 44 -8.42 -10.60 1.92
N GLY A 45 -9.75 -10.61 1.91
CA GLY A 45 -10.57 -9.41 1.93
C GLY A 45 -10.34 -8.53 3.18
N LEU A 46 -10.13 -9.15 4.35
CA LEU A 46 -9.79 -8.40 5.56
C LEU A 46 -8.40 -7.74 5.44
N THR A 47 -7.46 -8.41 4.82
CA THR A 47 -6.12 -7.86 4.57
C THR A 47 -6.17 -6.67 3.61
N ASP A 48 -6.93 -6.80 2.52
CA ASP A 48 -7.14 -5.72 1.56
C ASP A 48 -7.82 -4.51 2.21
N ALA A 49 -8.80 -4.76 3.07
CA ALA A 49 -9.47 -3.69 3.81
C ALA A 49 -8.50 -2.93 4.74
N VAL A 50 -7.53 -3.60 5.36
CA VAL A 50 -6.47 -2.97 6.16
C VAL A 50 -5.59 -2.08 5.28
N PHE A 51 -5.15 -2.57 4.13
CA PHE A 51 -4.35 -1.75 3.18
C PHE A 51 -5.13 -0.54 2.69
N TYR A 52 -6.41 -0.70 2.41
CA TYR A 52 -7.28 0.39 2.00
C TYR A 52 -7.41 1.49 3.07
N GLU A 53 -7.61 1.11 4.34
CA GLU A 53 -7.69 2.08 5.43
C GLU A 53 -6.37 2.83 5.64
N VAL A 54 -5.23 2.16 5.49
CA VAL A 54 -3.91 2.81 5.50
C VAL A 54 -3.78 3.80 4.33
N HIS A 55 -4.16 3.41 3.12
CA HIS A 55 -4.14 4.28 1.95
C HIS A 55 -5.05 5.52 2.14
N LYS A 56 -6.25 5.32 2.64
CA LYS A 56 -7.20 6.40 2.95
C LYS A 56 -6.65 7.36 4.00
N ALA A 57 -6.01 6.85 5.05
CA ALA A 57 -5.35 7.67 6.06
C ALA A 57 -4.16 8.46 5.48
N LEU A 58 -3.35 7.85 4.62
CA LEU A 58 -2.25 8.54 3.92
C LEU A 58 -2.78 9.66 3.03
N ARG A 59 -3.83 9.42 2.23
CA ARG A 59 -4.47 10.47 1.40
C ARG A 59 -5.06 11.60 2.25
N ALA A 60 -5.73 11.25 3.35
CA ALA A 60 -6.28 12.26 4.27
C ALA A 60 -5.17 13.12 4.88
N ALA A 61 -4.07 12.50 5.29
CA ALA A 61 -2.91 13.22 5.83
C ALA A 61 -2.25 14.14 4.82
N VAL A 62 -2.22 13.78 3.53
CA VAL A 62 -1.73 14.67 2.46
C VAL A 62 -2.59 15.92 2.33
N ASN A 63 -3.91 15.76 2.42
CA ASN A 63 -4.85 16.86 2.23
C ASN A 63 -4.98 17.76 3.46
N ALA A 64 -4.84 17.18 4.67
CA ALA A 64 -5.05 17.89 5.93
C ALA A 64 -3.83 18.68 6.42
N SER A 65 -2.62 18.31 6.03
CA SER A 65 -1.39 18.94 6.54
C SER A 65 -0.85 20.00 5.58
N ALA A 66 -0.39 21.12 6.17
CA ALA A 66 0.43 22.11 5.46
C ALA A 66 1.82 21.53 5.17
N ARG A 67 1.91 20.59 4.23
CA ARG A 67 3.19 20.02 3.81
C ARG A 67 3.92 20.94 2.89
N PRO A 68 5.26 20.97 3.00
CA PRO A 68 6.09 21.63 2.00
C PRO A 68 5.80 21.08 0.60
N ASP A 69 5.82 21.94 -0.40
CA ASP A 69 5.62 21.54 -1.80
C ASP A 69 6.69 20.55 -2.27
N ALA A 70 7.87 20.57 -1.66
CA ALA A 70 8.94 19.60 -1.94
C ALA A 70 8.58 18.15 -1.62
N ASN A 71 7.57 17.92 -0.75
CA ASN A 71 7.09 16.60 -0.36
C ASN A 71 5.92 16.11 -1.21
N LYS A 72 5.47 16.92 -2.18
CA LYS A 72 4.36 16.59 -3.08
C LYS A 72 4.82 16.72 -4.51
N VAL A 73 4.57 15.72 -5.29
CA VAL A 73 4.76 15.76 -6.74
C VAL A 73 3.39 15.66 -7.39
N VAL A 74 3.09 16.61 -8.26
CA VAL A 74 1.88 16.58 -9.09
C VAL A 74 2.36 16.46 -10.54
N SER A 75 2.06 15.34 -11.17
CA SER A 75 2.38 15.08 -12.57
C SER A 75 1.35 14.16 -13.18
N ASN A 76 1.03 14.36 -14.45
CA ASN A 76 0.11 13.49 -15.19
C ASN A 76 0.82 12.24 -15.75
N THR A 77 2.15 12.25 -15.75
CA THR A 77 2.99 11.14 -16.22
C THR A 77 4.15 10.96 -15.24
N PHE A 78 4.70 9.75 -15.18
CA PHE A 78 5.87 9.51 -14.36
C PHE A 78 7.09 10.30 -14.88
N GLU A 79 7.74 11.04 -14.00
CA GLU A 79 8.96 11.77 -14.27
C GLU A 79 10.04 11.35 -13.25
N ALA A 80 11.04 10.63 -13.74
CA ALA A 80 12.09 10.06 -12.90
C ALA A 80 12.85 11.11 -12.07
N GLU A 81 13.09 12.30 -12.61
CA GLU A 81 13.79 13.38 -11.89
C GLU A 81 12.98 13.92 -10.73
N LYS A 82 11.66 14.04 -10.86
CA LYS A 82 10.79 14.47 -9.78
C LYS A 82 10.77 13.44 -8.66
N MET A 83 10.71 12.14 -9.01
CA MET A 83 10.80 11.06 -8.03
C MET A 83 12.13 11.08 -7.28
N VAL A 84 13.26 11.28 -7.97
CA VAL A 84 14.57 11.40 -7.33
C VAL A 84 14.63 12.57 -6.35
N LYS A 85 14.10 13.73 -6.73
CA LYS A 85 14.04 14.89 -5.82
C LYS A 85 13.22 14.56 -4.56
N LEU A 86 12.06 13.92 -4.73
CA LEU A 86 11.21 13.48 -3.61
C LEU A 86 11.92 12.49 -2.70
N VAL A 87 12.58 11.49 -3.26
CA VAL A 87 13.39 10.51 -2.51
C VAL A 87 14.51 11.19 -1.72
N ASN A 88 15.19 12.18 -2.30
CA ASN A 88 16.26 12.91 -1.63
C ASN A 88 15.73 13.75 -0.46
N VAL A 89 14.55 14.36 -0.59
CA VAL A 89 13.90 15.07 0.51
C VAL A 89 13.63 14.11 1.68
N VAL A 90 13.08 12.92 1.40
CA VAL A 90 12.80 11.93 2.45
C VAL A 90 14.08 11.39 3.08
N ARG A 91 15.12 11.12 2.28
CA ARG A 91 16.43 10.67 2.77
C ARG A 91 17.11 11.68 3.68
N ALA A 92 16.84 12.96 3.52
CA ALA A 92 17.40 14.00 4.39
C ALA A 92 16.89 13.90 5.84
N TYR A 93 15.72 13.27 6.06
CA TYR A 93 15.13 13.06 7.39
C TYR A 93 15.40 11.68 7.98
N GLY A 94 15.98 10.76 7.20
CA GLY A 94 16.25 9.40 7.64
C GLY A 94 17.47 8.81 6.95
N ASN A 95 17.90 7.63 7.38
CA ASN A 95 19.08 6.96 6.79
C ASN A 95 18.78 6.29 5.44
N GLY A 96 17.55 6.35 4.96
CA GLY A 96 17.14 5.77 3.70
C GLY A 96 15.68 6.08 3.39
N ALA A 97 15.24 5.67 2.21
CA ALA A 97 13.86 5.79 1.76
C ALA A 97 13.40 4.50 1.07
N VAL A 98 12.12 4.21 1.12
CA VAL A 98 11.45 3.14 0.38
C VAL A 98 10.27 3.74 -0.36
N ILE A 99 10.07 3.32 -1.59
CA ILE A 99 8.93 3.69 -2.43
C ILE A 99 7.88 2.60 -2.29
N PHE A 100 6.66 2.97 -1.93
CA PHE A 100 5.50 2.10 -1.91
C PHE A 100 4.56 2.52 -3.03
N ALA A 101 4.30 1.62 -3.96
CA ALA A 101 3.49 1.94 -5.14
C ALA A 101 2.65 0.75 -5.60
N PRO A 102 1.46 0.98 -6.18
CA PRO A 102 0.67 -0.08 -6.79
C PRO A 102 1.32 -0.59 -8.09
N PRO A 103 0.95 -1.79 -8.55
CA PRO A 103 1.53 -2.43 -9.74
C PRO A 103 1.53 -1.54 -10.98
N GLU A 104 0.45 -0.81 -11.19
CA GLU A 104 0.27 0.08 -12.35
C GLU A 104 1.27 1.23 -12.34
N PHE A 105 1.54 1.80 -11.15
CA PHE A 105 2.54 2.85 -11.01
C PHE A 105 3.95 2.31 -11.24
N VAL A 106 4.25 1.12 -10.70
CA VAL A 106 5.55 0.47 -10.90
C VAL A 106 5.78 0.18 -12.39
N GLY A 107 4.73 -0.27 -13.11
CA GLY A 107 4.77 -0.44 -14.55
C GLY A 107 5.03 0.86 -15.32
N ALA A 108 4.45 1.97 -14.86
CA ALA A 108 4.66 3.28 -15.47
C ALA A 108 6.08 3.85 -15.25
N MET A 109 6.78 3.40 -14.20
CA MET A 109 8.19 3.75 -13.99
C MET A 109 9.10 3.24 -15.10
N GLY A 110 8.76 2.09 -15.70
CA GLY A 110 9.37 1.54 -16.91
C GLY A 110 10.90 1.53 -16.90
N ALA A 111 11.48 1.81 -18.05
CA ALA A 111 12.94 1.87 -18.24
C ALA A 111 13.61 2.98 -17.42
N ASP A 112 12.88 4.04 -17.06
CA ASP A 112 13.41 5.19 -16.31
C ASP A 112 13.76 4.83 -14.85
N ALA A 113 13.19 3.77 -14.33
CA ALA A 113 13.53 3.27 -13.00
C ALA A 113 15.01 2.86 -12.90
N ILE A 114 15.61 2.44 -14.00
CA ILE A 114 16.92 1.79 -14.02
C ILE A 114 17.98 2.69 -14.66
N VAL A 115 17.60 3.51 -15.64
CA VAL A 115 18.54 4.37 -16.34
C VAL A 115 18.93 5.57 -15.47
N SER A 116 20.14 5.53 -14.97
CA SER A 116 20.80 6.71 -14.43
C SER A 116 21.14 7.67 -15.58
N GLY A 117 20.63 8.89 -15.54
CA GLY A 117 20.69 9.97 -16.54
C GLY A 117 22.00 10.31 -17.23
N ILE A 118 22.70 9.33 -17.75
CA ILE A 118 23.83 9.51 -18.63
C ILE A 118 23.35 9.27 -20.06
N ALA A 119 23.16 10.34 -20.77
CA ALA A 119 22.54 10.44 -22.09
C ALA A 119 23.18 9.61 -23.23
N ASN A 120 24.17 8.75 -22.98
CA ASN A 120 24.89 8.01 -24.01
C ASN A 120 25.32 6.60 -23.62
N ILE A 121 24.73 5.96 -22.62
CA ILE A 121 25.00 4.56 -22.35
C ILE A 121 23.91 3.69 -22.97
N THR A 122 24.08 3.39 -24.24
CA THR A 122 23.26 2.46 -25.01
C THR A 122 23.47 0.99 -24.63
N ASN A 123 24.32 0.67 -23.70
CA ASN A 123 24.60 -0.68 -23.23
C ASN A 123 24.46 -0.76 -21.72
N GLY A 124 23.36 -1.33 -21.32
CA GLY A 124 23.03 -1.99 -20.09
C GLY A 124 23.93 -1.79 -18.86
N ILE A 125 23.55 -0.85 -17.99
CA ILE A 125 24.00 -0.89 -16.59
C ILE A 125 23.06 -1.84 -15.80
N TYR A 126 22.55 -2.86 -16.45
CA TYR A 126 21.84 -3.93 -15.78
C TYR A 126 22.85 -4.98 -15.35
N HIS A 127 22.95 -5.23 -14.06
CA HIS A 127 23.50 -6.49 -13.65
C HIS A 127 22.62 -7.60 -14.20
N PRO A 128 23.17 -8.70 -14.74
CA PRO A 128 22.37 -9.84 -15.22
C PRO A 128 21.36 -10.33 -14.20
N GLN A 129 21.66 -10.22 -12.89
CA GLN A 129 20.77 -10.56 -11.79
C GLN A 129 19.53 -9.65 -11.69
N ASP A 130 19.65 -8.37 -12.04
CA ASP A 130 18.51 -7.43 -12.03
C ASP A 130 17.59 -7.71 -13.21
N ILE A 131 18.15 -8.06 -14.36
CA ILE A 131 17.39 -8.48 -15.54
C ILE A 131 16.63 -9.77 -15.25
N ASP A 132 17.29 -10.76 -14.64
CA ASP A 132 16.66 -12.02 -14.26
C ASP A 132 15.54 -11.79 -13.22
N ALA A 133 15.74 -10.89 -12.25
CA ALA A 133 14.73 -10.55 -11.27
C ALA A 133 13.50 -9.91 -11.94
N ILE A 134 13.68 -8.98 -12.88
CA ILE A 134 12.60 -8.35 -13.65
C ILE A 134 11.88 -9.38 -14.53
N HIS A 135 12.62 -10.27 -15.19
CA HIS A 135 12.03 -11.34 -16.01
C HIS A 135 11.21 -12.33 -15.18
N ASN A 136 11.66 -12.65 -13.97
CA ASN A 136 10.96 -13.60 -13.09
C ASN A 136 9.77 -13.01 -12.36
N THR A 137 9.84 -11.73 -11.95
CA THR A 137 8.79 -11.07 -11.16
C THR A 137 7.91 -10.16 -11.99
N GLY A 138 8.35 -9.74 -13.18
CA GLY A 138 7.69 -8.72 -13.99
C GLY A 138 7.78 -7.30 -13.41
N PHE A 139 8.46 -7.10 -12.28
CA PHE A 139 8.47 -5.86 -11.54
C PHE A 139 9.87 -5.37 -11.20
N ILE A 140 9.99 -4.05 -11.09
CA ILE A 140 11.20 -3.38 -10.67
C ILE A 140 11.17 -3.27 -9.14
N ASN A 141 12.13 -3.92 -8.48
CA ASN A 141 12.27 -3.87 -7.03
C ASN A 141 13.16 -2.73 -6.53
N ILE A 142 13.86 -2.04 -7.43
CA ILE A 142 14.81 -0.97 -7.10
C ILE A 142 14.66 0.17 -8.11
N PHE A 143 14.45 1.38 -7.61
CA PHE A 143 14.46 2.61 -8.38
C PHE A 143 15.72 3.41 -8.02
N ARG A 144 16.71 3.47 -8.91
CA ARG A 144 17.96 4.23 -8.73
C ARG A 144 18.57 4.06 -7.31
N GLY A 145 18.68 2.82 -6.86
CA GLY A 145 19.21 2.49 -5.53
C GLY A 145 18.22 2.68 -4.38
N THR A 146 16.95 2.96 -4.65
CA THR A 146 15.88 3.02 -3.64
C THR A 146 15.00 1.78 -3.78
N PRO A 147 14.78 1.00 -2.71
CA PRO A 147 13.87 -0.13 -2.75
C PRO A 147 12.45 0.30 -3.13
N VAL A 148 11.81 -0.51 -3.98
CA VAL A 148 10.40 -0.35 -4.36
C VAL A 148 9.63 -1.54 -3.79
N VAL A 149 8.61 -1.25 -2.99
CA VAL A 149 7.70 -2.24 -2.44
C VAL A 149 6.35 -2.08 -3.10
N GLN A 150 5.90 -3.15 -3.70
CA GLN A 150 4.61 -3.19 -4.35
C GLN A 150 3.50 -3.33 -3.32
N ILE A 151 2.49 -2.46 -3.41
CA ILE A 151 1.28 -2.54 -2.59
C ILE A 151 0.32 -3.47 -3.32
N PRO A 152 -0.27 -4.48 -2.64
CA PRO A 152 -1.30 -5.32 -3.22
C PRO A 152 -2.45 -4.47 -3.75
N GLN A 153 -2.96 -4.83 -4.93
CA GLN A 153 -4.06 -4.13 -5.58
C GLN A 153 -5.19 -5.11 -5.86
N SER A 154 -6.41 -4.70 -5.56
CA SER A 154 -7.61 -5.44 -5.89
C SER A 154 -8.68 -4.51 -6.47
N PHE A 155 -9.67 -5.08 -7.16
CA PHE A 155 -10.77 -4.33 -7.73
C PHE A 155 -11.94 -4.26 -6.75
N ILE A 156 -12.64 -3.12 -6.74
CA ILE A 156 -13.86 -2.92 -5.94
C ILE A 156 -15.08 -3.41 -6.69
N ASP A 157 -15.02 -3.37 -8.03
CA ASP A 157 -16.13 -3.63 -8.92
C ASP A 157 -15.91 -4.90 -9.75
N GLU A 158 -17.01 -5.53 -10.15
CA GLU A 158 -17.00 -6.72 -11.01
C GLU A 158 -16.55 -6.43 -12.44
N THR A 159 -16.46 -5.15 -12.82
CA THR A 159 -16.05 -4.71 -14.16
C THR A 159 -14.56 -4.45 -14.27
N ASN A 160 -13.81 -4.62 -13.20
CA ASN A 160 -12.36 -4.40 -13.11
C ASN A 160 -11.93 -2.97 -13.53
N THR A 161 -12.77 -1.99 -13.22
CA THR A 161 -12.50 -0.58 -13.60
C THR A 161 -12.07 0.27 -12.41
N LYS A 162 -12.47 -0.11 -11.19
CA LYS A 162 -12.14 0.63 -9.97
C LYS A 162 -11.27 -0.19 -9.06
N THR A 163 -10.13 0.36 -8.72
CA THR A 163 -9.17 -0.24 -7.78
C THR A 163 -9.34 0.31 -6.38
N TRP A 164 -8.96 -0.48 -5.37
CA TRP A 164 -8.94 -0.03 -3.96
C TRP A 164 -7.93 1.09 -3.74
N ILE A 165 -6.76 0.99 -4.36
CA ILE A 165 -5.68 1.96 -4.25
C ILE A 165 -5.61 2.75 -5.55
N ASP A 166 -5.44 4.06 -5.44
CA ASP A 166 -5.29 4.92 -6.62
C ASP A 166 -4.02 4.51 -7.40
N PRO A 167 -4.16 4.08 -8.66
CA PRO A 167 -3.04 3.55 -9.45
C PRO A 167 -2.00 4.61 -9.83
N GLN A 168 -2.32 5.88 -9.62
CA GLN A 168 -1.44 7.00 -9.97
C GLN A 168 -0.62 7.54 -8.79
N LEU A 169 -0.78 6.96 -7.60
CA LEU A 169 -0.12 7.44 -6.39
C LEU A 169 1.02 6.51 -5.96
N ALA A 170 2.13 7.10 -5.57
CA ALA A 170 3.20 6.41 -4.87
C ALA A 170 3.59 7.16 -3.60
N TYR A 171 3.96 6.41 -2.58
CA TYR A 171 4.39 6.93 -1.29
C TYR A 171 5.87 6.69 -1.08
N VAL A 172 6.59 7.72 -0.67
CA VAL A 172 8.01 7.61 -0.31
C VAL A 172 8.11 7.77 1.21
N LEU A 173 8.49 6.69 1.88
CA LEU A 173 8.58 6.64 3.34
C LEU A 173 10.03 6.47 3.79
N PRO A 174 10.44 7.05 4.93
CA PRO A 174 11.78 6.87 5.48
C PRO A 174 11.94 5.45 6.06
N THR A 175 13.13 4.87 5.94
CA THR A 175 13.47 3.57 6.52
C THR A 175 14.07 3.65 7.92
N GLY A 176 14.62 4.80 8.27
CA GLY A 176 15.20 5.05 9.59
C GLY A 176 14.31 5.97 10.42
N GLY A 177 14.47 5.89 11.75
CA GLY A 177 13.73 6.72 12.67
C GLY A 177 12.33 6.20 13.00
N GLU A 178 11.44 7.12 13.35
CA GLU A 178 10.08 6.78 13.74
C GLU A 178 9.21 6.44 12.53
N LYS A 179 8.46 5.33 12.62
CA LYS A 179 7.59 4.89 11.53
C LYS A 179 6.42 5.86 11.37
N VAL A 180 6.23 6.33 10.14
CA VAL A 180 5.20 7.30 9.76
C VAL A 180 3.80 6.73 9.93
N VAL A 181 3.60 5.48 9.55
CA VAL A 181 2.31 4.79 9.64
C VAL A 181 2.25 3.98 10.92
N LYS A 182 1.25 4.26 11.74
CA LYS A 182 0.94 3.50 12.96
C LYS A 182 -0.42 2.83 12.77
N VAL A 183 -0.44 1.52 12.82
CA VAL A 183 -1.67 0.72 12.76
C VAL A 183 -1.83 0.02 14.11
N VAL A 184 -3.01 0.15 14.69
CA VAL A 184 -3.40 -0.53 15.91
C VAL A 184 -4.55 -1.47 15.58
N LEU A 185 -4.36 -2.74 15.89
CA LEU A 185 -5.39 -3.77 15.79
C LEU A 185 -5.86 -4.09 17.21
N GLU A 186 -7.14 -3.88 17.47
CA GLU A 186 -7.73 -4.05 18.79
C GLU A 186 -8.56 -5.33 18.84
N GLY A 187 -8.31 -6.15 19.86
CA GLY A 187 -9.03 -7.40 20.08
C GLY A 187 -8.70 -8.51 19.08
N ASN A 188 -9.47 -9.58 19.16
CA ASN A 188 -9.41 -10.70 18.22
C ASN A 188 -10.35 -10.47 17.04
N THR A 189 -10.02 -11.07 15.90
CA THR A 189 -10.96 -11.13 14.77
C THR A 189 -12.23 -11.84 15.22
N GLN A 190 -13.37 -11.18 15.04
CA GLN A 190 -14.68 -11.77 15.32
C GLN A 190 -15.18 -12.42 14.04
N ILE A 191 -15.57 -13.68 14.14
CA ILE A 191 -16.17 -14.42 13.04
C ILE A 191 -17.55 -14.82 13.52
N ASN A 192 -18.57 -14.42 12.78
CA ASN A 192 -19.96 -14.76 13.05
C ASN A 192 -20.54 -15.45 11.82
N ASP A 193 -21.25 -16.53 12.05
CA ASP A 193 -21.98 -17.27 11.04
C ASP A 193 -23.48 -17.16 11.31
N PHE A 194 -24.24 -16.95 10.26
CA PHE A 194 -25.69 -16.86 10.30
C PHE A 194 -26.28 -17.77 9.22
N LYS A 195 -27.21 -18.60 9.63
CA LYS A 195 -27.99 -19.43 8.71
C LYS A 195 -29.26 -18.68 8.33
N ASN A 196 -29.45 -18.43 7.05
CA ASN A 196 -30.63 -17.79 6.49
C ASN A 196 -31.81 -18.76 6.34
N ARG A 197 -33.00 -18.21 6.07
CA ARG A 197 -34.23 -19.03 5.87
C ARG A 197 -34.19 -19.90 4.61
N ASP A 198 -33.42 -19.52 3.62
CA ASP A 198 -33.14 -20.24 2.36
C ASP A 198 -32.06 -21.31 2.49
N ASN A 199 -31.58 -21.55 3.71
CA ASN A 199 -30.45 -22.40 4.05
C ASN A 199 -29.09 -21.90 3.57
N SER A 200 -28.95 -20.69 3.01
CA SER A 200 -27.64 -20.08 2.78
C SER A 200 -26.96 -19.80 4.11
N LEU A 201 -25.64 -19.87 4.10
CA LEU A 201 -24.78 -19.54 5.24
C LEU A 201 -24.06 -18.23 4.96
N GLU A 202 -24.26 -17.25 5.84
CA GLU A 202 -23.51 -15.99 5.80
C GLU A 202 -22.41 -16.04 6.85
N VAL A 203 -21.19 -15.74 6.44
CA VAL A 203 -20.02 -15.66 7.33
C VAL A 203 -19.47 -14.25 7.28
N TYR A 204 -19.38 -13.62 8.45
CA TYR A 204 -18.82 -12.28 8.60
C TYR A 204 -17.54 -12.36 9.42
N ALA A 205 -16.49 -11.72 8.91
CA ALA A 205 -15.26 -11.50 9.66
C ALA A 205 -15.02 -9.99 9.83
N TYR A 206 -14.82 -9.55 11.06
CA TYR A 206 -14.49 -8.16 11.33
C TYR A 206 -13.47 -8.03 12.46
N LYS A 207 -12.70 -6.96 12.38
CA LYS A 207 -11.69 -6.59 13.35
C LYS A 207 -11.71 -5.08 13.59
N LYS A 208 -11.53 -4.68 14.82
CA LYS A 208 -11.40 -3.28 15.14
C LYS A 208 -9.96 -2.83 14.85
N MET A 209 -9.81 -1.79 14.05
CA MET A 209 -8.52 -1.20 13.75
C MET A 209 -8.56 0.32 13.81
N GLY A 210 -7.42 0.89 14.14
CA GLY A 210 -7.16 2.30 14.02
C GLY A 210 -5.89 2.54 13.21
N CYS A 211 -5.89 3.56 12.37
CA CYS A 211 -4.73 3.97 11.61
C CYS A 211 -4.45 5.45 11.85
N ALA A 212 -3.22 5.77 12.24
CA ALA A 212 -2.74 7.14 12.31
C ALA A 212 -1.48 7.32 11.49
N ILE A 213 -1.39 8.48 10.88
CA ILE A 213 -0.20 8.91 10.15
C ILE A 213 0.49 9.97 10.99
N LEU A 214 1.66 9.64 11.54
CA LEU A 214 2.54 10.58 12.20
C LEU A 214 3.24 11.40 11.11
N ALA A 215 2.50 12.36 10.57
CA ALA A 215 2.88 13.02 9.37
C ALA A 215 3.54 14.35 9.68
N HIS A 216 4.83 14.34 9.60
CA HIS A 216 5.61 15.57 9.55
C HIS A 216 6.17 15.77 8.14
N HIS A 217 7.34 16.35 8.05
CA HIS A 217 8.02 16.66 6.78
C HIS A 217 8.88 15.50 6.24
N ASN A 218 8.80 14.33 6.88
CA ASN A 218 9.70 13.20 6.67
C ASN A 218 9.25 12.16 5.63
N TRP A 219 8.12 12.36 4.98
CA TRP A 219 7.64 11.48 3.92
C TRP A 219 7.04 12.27 2.75
N GLY A 220 6.90 11.63 1.60
CA GLY A 220 6.40 12.28 0.41
C GLY A 220 5.39 11.45 -0.36
N ILE A 221 4.66 12.12 -1.25
CA ILE A 221 3.71 11.54 -2.19
C ILE A 221 4.03 12.00 -3.61
N TYR A 222 3.95 11.05 -4.53
CA TYR A 222 4.08 11.29 -5.95
C TYR A 222 2.71 11.12 -6.58
#